data_a7678d32ece65fcbf013a15df5b5e5a1
#
_entry.id   a7678d32ece65fcbf013a15df5b5e5a1
#
_cell.length_a   1.000
_cell.length_b   1.000
_cell.length_c   1.000
_cell.angle_alpha   90.00
_cell.angle_beta   90.00
_cell.angle_gamma   90.00
#
_symmetry.space_group_name_H-M   'P 1'
#
loop_
_entity.id
_entity.type
_entity.pdbx_description
1 polymer ?
#
loop_
_entity_poly.entity_id
_entity_poly.type
_entity_poly.pdbx_seq_one_letter_code
_entity_poly.pdbx_strand_id
1 'polypeptide(L)'
;MVTTDHISPAGSIQKDSPTGEYFMEHQILPKDYNSYGSRRGNHEVMMRGTFANIRIRNEMAPGTEGGFTKLYPEEKVLPVYDAVVEYKKRGTDLVVIGGKEYGTGSSRDWAAKGTKLLGIKAVIAESFERIHRSNLIGMGILPLQFIEDVNRKNLKLIGSELISILNIEKGVNPSDEVTVEIKYASGEIKKIKTLCRIDTKNEL
;
A
#
# COMPACT_ATOMS: atom_id res chain seq x y z
N MET A 1 -3.38 -12.38 5.30
CA MET A 1 -1.92 -12.10 5.41
C MET A 1 -1.43 -11.63 4.05
N VAL A 2 -0.69 -10.49 4.01
CA VAL A 2 -0.09 -9.94 2.80
C VAL A 2 1.43 -10.09 2.92
N THR A 3 2.03 -10.82 1.98
CA THR A 3 3.47 -11.07 1.97
C THR A 3 4.22 -10.05 1.11
N THR A 4 5.53 -9.98 1.26
CA THR A 4 6.39 -9.17 0.39
C THR A 4 6.28 -9.58 -1.08
N ASP A 5 5.97 -10.86 -1.38
CA ASP A 5 5.73 -11.33 -2.74
C ASP A 5 4.40 -10.81 -3.33
N HIS A 6 3.43 -10.49 -2.49
CA HIS A 6 2.20 -9.84 -2.93
C HIS A 6 2.41 -8.35 -3.22
N ILE A 7 3.31 -7.70 -2.50
CA ILE A 7 3.56 -6.25 -2.60
C ILE A 7 4.57 -5.96 -3.70
N SER A 8 5.74 -6.59 -3.62
CA SER A 8 6.82 -6.40 -4.60
C SER A 8 6.51 -7.13 -5.90
N PRO A 9 6.68 -6.48 -7.05
CA PRO A 9 6.40 -7.13 -8.33
C PRO A 9 7.33 -8.31 -8.57
N ALA A 10 6.75 -9.42 -9.03
CA ALA A 10 7.45 -10.65 -9.36
C ALA A 10 6.78 -11.37 -10.53
N GLY A 11 7.50 -12.25 -11.19
CA GLY A 11 6.99 -13.05 -12.31
C GLY A 11 6.95 -12.30 -13.63
N SER A 12 6.18 -12.84 -14.57
CA SER A 12 6.05 -12.32 -15.93
C SER A 12 5.20 -11.06 -15.95
N ILE A 13 5.53 -10.15 -16.86
CA ILE A 13 4.79 -8.91 -17.10
C ILE A 13 3.68 -9.20 -18.10
N GLN A 14 2.44 -8.94 -17.69
CA GLN A 14 1.27 -9.17 -18.51
C GLN A 14 1.08 -8.03 -19.52
N LYS A 15 0.63 -8.36 -20.73
CA LYS A 15 0.38 -7.39 -21.79
C LYS A 15 -0.72 -6.38 -21.37
N ASP A 16 -1.79 -6.91 -20.80
CA ASP A 16 -2.96 -6.11 -20.39
C ASP A 16 -2.81 -5.62 -18.94
N SER A 17 -1.69 -4.97 -18.65
CA SER A 17 -1.36 -4.40 -17.34
C SER A 17 -0.77 -3.01 -17.51
N PRO A 18 -0.78 -2.16 -16.47
CA PRO A 18 -0.14 -0.84 -16.53
C PRO A 18 1.33 -0.89 -16.97
N THR A 19 2.04 -1.97 -16.64
CA THR A 19 3.43 -2.19 -17.10
C THR A 19 3.46 -2.55 -18.58
N GLY A 20 2.53 -3.37 -19.05
CA GLY A 20 2.43 -3.74 -20.46
C GLY A 20 2.11 -2.53 -21.34
N GLU A 21 1.20 -1.67 -20.90
CA GLU A 21 0.87 -0.41 -21.55
C GLU A 21 2.09 0.52 -21.64
N TYR A 22 2.81 0.69 -20.53
CA TYR A 22 4.07 1.46 -20.50
C TYR A 22 5.09 0.93 -21.51
N PHE A 23 5.22 -0.39 -21.65
CA PHE A 23 6.13 -0.98 -22.62
C PHE A 23 5.67 -0.74 -24.07
N MET A 24 4.38 -0.85 -24.34
CA MET A 24 3.82 -0.55 -25.68
C MET A 24 4.07 0.91 -26.07
N GLU A 25 3.88 1.85 -25.15
CA GLU A 25 4.19 3.28 -25.37
C GLU A 25 5.67 3.51 -25.70
N HIS A 26 6.57 2.68 -25.14
CA HIS A 26 8.01 2.70 -25.44
C HIS A 26 8.43 1.77 -26.58
N GLN A 27 7.48 1.27 -27.38
CA GLN A 27 7.73 0.41 -28.53
C GLN A 27 8.44 -0.91 -28.20
N ILE A 28 8.32 -1.39 -26.97
CA ILE A 28 8.82 -2.69 -26.54
C ILE A 28 7.76 -3.74 -26.87
N LEU A 29 8.14 -4.76 -27.62
CA LEU A 29 7.21 -5.82 -28.04
C LEU A 29 6.94 -6.79 -26.89
N PRO A 30 5.74 -7.43 -26.81
CA PRO A 30 5.41 -8.37 -25.74
C PRO A 30 6.40 -9.52 -25.55
N LYS A 31 7.02 -10.00 -26.62
CA LYS A 31 8.07 -11.03 -26.58
C LYS A 31 9.32 -10.58 -25.81
N ASP A 32 9.55 -9.28 -25.70
CA ASP A 32 10.74 -8.66 -25.09
C ASP A 32 10.47 -8.09 -23.68
N TYR A 33 9.25 -8.27 -23.14
CA TYR A 33 8.87 -7.75 -21.82
C TYR A 33 9.73 -8.34 -20.70
N ASN A 34 10.03 -9.65 -20.80
CA ASN A 34 10.72 -10.40 -19.75
C ASN A 34 9.90 -10.45 -18.44
N SER A 35 10.60 -10.45 -17.32
CA SER A 35 10.00 -10.48 -15.98
C SER A 35 10.31 -9.21 -15.20
N TYR A 36 9.54 -8.95 -14.16
CA TYR A 36 9.82 -7.87 -13.22
C TYR A 36 11.23 -7.98 -12.60
N GLY A 37 11.70 -9.20 -12.35
CA GLY A 37 13.05 -9.44 -11.82
C GLY A 37 14.15 -8.92 -12.72
N SER A 38 14.05 -9.12 -14.05
CA SER A 38 15.00 -8.61 -15.02
C SER A 38 14.88 -7.10 -15.26
N ARG A 39 13.77 -6.50 -14.89
CA ARG A 39 13.47 -5.07 -15.05
C ARG A 39 13.59 -4.25 -13.76
N ARG A 40 14.09 -4.85 -12.67
CA ARG A 40 14.13 -4.18 -11.36
C ARG A 40 14.94 -2.89 -11.31
N GLY A 41 15.81 -2.62 -12.26
CA GLY A 41 16.51 -1.34 -12.41
C GLY A 41 15.63 -0.20 -12.95
N ASN A 42 14.47 -0.53 -13.53
CA ASN A 42 13.53 0.45 -14.05
C ASN A 42 12.40 0.68 -13.03
N HIS A 43 12.44 1.82 -12.33
CA HIS A 43 11.46 2.14 -11.29
C HIS A 43 10.04 2.32 -11.84
N GLU A 44 9.88 2.77 -13.09
CA GLU A 44 8.59 2.91 -13.76
C GLU A 44 7.89 1.54 -13.92
N VAL A 45 8.65 0.52 -14.31
CA VAL A 45 8.17 -0.85 -14.40
C VAL A 45 7.80 -1.39 -13.02
N MET A 46 8.70 -1.22 -12.05
CA MET A 46 8.50 -1.75 -10.71
C MET A 46 7.34 -1.09 -9.97
N MET A 47 7.17 0.22 -10.12
CA MET A 47 6.06 0.96 -9.52
C MET A 47 4.71 0.47 -10.05
N ARG A 48 4.58 0.23 -11.35
CA ARG A 48 3.36 -0.27 -11.98
C ARG A 48 3.01 -1.70 -11.57
N GLY A 49 4.01 -2.50 -11.20
CA GLY A 49 3.81 -3.86 -10.72
C GLY A 49 3.62 -3.98 -9.20
N THR A 50 3.76 -2.90 -8.45
CA THR A 50 3.56 -2.93 -7.00
C THR A 50 2.09 -3.17 -6.66
N PHE A 51 1.83 -4.13 -5.76
CA PHE A 51 0.50 -4.67 -5.44
C PHE A 51 -0.21 -5.35 -6.63
N ALA A 52 0.48 -5.67 -7.72
CA ALA A 52 -0.13 -6.28 -8.90
C ALA A 52 -0.02 -7.82 -8.94
N ASN A 53 0.42 -8.47 -7.87
CA ASN A 53 0.51 -9.93 -7.81
C ASN A 53 -0.88 -10.56 -7.93
N ILE A 54 -1.03 -11.57 -8.79
CA ILE A 54 -2.31 -12.27 -9.04
C ILE A 54 -2.94 -12.90 -7.80
N ARG A 55 -2.17 -13.14 -6.75
CA ARG A 55 -2.64 -13.75 -5.49
C ARG A 55 -3.11 -12.73 -4.47
N ILE A 56 -2.89 -11.44 -4.71
CA ILE A 56 -3.36 -10.40 -3.78
C ILE A 56 -4.89 -10.33 -3.80
N ARG A 57 -5.47 -10.15 -2.63
CA ARG A 57 -6.91 -9.95 -2.46
C ARG A 57 -7.12 -8.59 -1.84
N ASN A 58 -7.71 -7.68 -2.58
CA ASN A 58 -8.10 -6.37 -2.08
C ASN A 58 -9.60 -6.41 -1.73
N GLU A 59 -9.90 -6.27 -0.44
CA GLU A 59 -11.28 -6.29 0.04
C GLU A 59 -12.12 -5.09 -0.47
N MET A 60 -11.48 -4.04 -0.99
CA MET A 60 -12.15 -2.91 -1.66
C MET A 60 -12.73 -3.29 -3.03
N ALA A 61 -12.18 -4.32 -3.67
CA ALA A 61 -12.60 -4.78 -4.99
C ALA A 61 -12.96 -6.28 -4.94
N PRO A 62 -14.03 -6.66 -4.22
CA PRO A 62 -14.41 -8.06 -4.07
C PRO A 62 -14.73 -8.69 -5.43
N GLY A 63 -14.34 -9.96 -5.59
CA GLY A 63 -14.51 -10.70 -6.85
C GLY A 63 -13.41 -10.47 -7.88
N THR A 64 -12.45 -9.57 -7.64
CA THR A 64 -11.25 -9.42 -8.48
C THR A 64 -10.10 -10.25 -7.94
N GLU A 65 -9.21 -10.66 -8.84
CA GLU A 65 -7.91 -11.25 -8.52
C GLU A 65 -6.80 -10.33 -9.00
N GLY A 66 -5.73 -10.23 -8.20
CA GLY A 66 -4.58 -9.41 -8.57
C GLY A 66 -4.67 -7.97 -8.11
N GLY A 67 -3.94 -7.11 -8.79
CA GLY A 67 -3.67 -5.74 -8.41
C GLY A 67 -4.76 -4.75 -8.73
N PHE A 68 -6.00 -5.02 -8.32
CA PHE A 68 -7.12 -4.11 -8.52
C PHE A 68 -7.54 -3.43 -7.21
N THR A 69 -8.07 -2.23 -7.33
CA THR A 69 -8.65 -1.46 -6.24
C THR A 69 -9.87 -0.69 -6.73
N LYS A 70 -10.55 -0.03 -5.81
CA LYS A 70 -11.69 0.83 -6.16
C LYS A 70 -11.29 2.29 -6.01
N LEU A 71 -11.55 3.07 -7.05
CA LEU A 71 -11.36 4.53 -7.03
C LEU A 71 -12.64 5.19 -6.51
N TYR A 72 -12.51 6.00 -5.48
CA TYR A 72 -13.61 6.78 -4.89
C TYR A 72 -13.52 8.26 -5.28
N PRO A 73 -14.64 8.98 -5.36
CA PRO A 73 -16.02 8.55 -5.07
C PRO A 73 -16.73 7.78 -6.20
N GLU A 74 -16.10 7.61 -7.37
CA GLU A 74 -16.72 7.02 -8.57
C GLU A 74 -17.01 5.52 -8.44
N GLU A 75 -16.47 4.87 -7.41
CA GLU A 75 -16.56 3.42 -7.19
C GLU A 75 -16.06 2.55 -8.35
N LYS A 76 -15.20 3.11 -9.19
CA LYS A 76 -14.66 2.43 -10.36
C LYS A 76 -13.53 1.47 -9.95
N VAL A 77 -13.61 0.23 -10.41
CA VAL A 77 -12.54 -0.76 -10.23
C VAL A 77 -11.47 -0.53 -11.29
N LEU A 78 -10.23 -0.35 -10.84
CA LEU A 78 -9.06 -0.06 -11.67
C LEU A 78 -7.84 -0.84 -11.16
N PRO A 79 -6.81 -1.05 -12.00
CA PRO A 79 -5.49 -1.41 -11.50
C PRO A 79 -5.02 -0.43 -10.42
N VAL A 80 -4.32 -0.93 -9.42
CA VAL A 80 -3.83 -0.10 -8.29
C VAL A 80 -3.02 1.09 -8.80
N TYR A 81 -2.15 0.89 -9.78
CA TYR A 81 -1.35 1.98 -10.35
C TYR A 81 -2.20 3.09 -10.95
N ASP A 82 -3.22 2.74 -11.75
CA ASP A 82 -4.10 3.72 -12.41
C ASP A 82 -4.92 4.52 -11.40
N ALA A 83 -5.44 3.84 -10.38
CA ALA A 83 -6.13 4.52 -9.28
C ALA A 83 -5.20 5.49 -8.54
N VAL A 84 -3.95 5.10 -8.30
CA VAL A 84 -2.92 5.97 -7.70
C VAL A 84 -2.67 7.21 -8.55
N VAL A 85 -2.57 7.06 -9.87
CA VAL A 85 -2.38 8.20 -10.79
C VAL A 85 -3.53 9.21 -10.64
N GLU A 86 -4.76 8.72 -10.58
CA GLU A 86 -5.95 9.57 -10.40
C GLU A 86 -5.94 10.28 -9.02
N TYR A 87 -5.63 9.57 -7.93
CA TYR A 87 -5.51 10.19 -6.60
C TYR A 87 -4.38 11.23 -6.54
N LYS A 88 -3.25 10.98 -7.19
CA LYS A 88 -2.16 11.97 -7.28
C LYS A 88 -2.59 13.24 -8.01
N LYS A 89 -3.34 13.13 -9.11
CA LYS A 89 -3.90 14.29 -9.82
C LYS A 89 -4.83 15.12 -8.93
N ARG A 90 -5.53 14.47 -8.00
CA ARG A 90 -6.45 15.11 -7.05
C ARG A 90 -5.75 15.65 -5.80
N GLY A 91 -4.44 15.42 -5.66
CA GLY A 91 -3.68 15.78 -4.45
C GLY A 91 -4.09 14.98 -3.21
N THR A 92 -4.62 13.76 -3.41
CA THR A 92 -5.07 12.90 -2.32
C THR A 92 -3.97 11.93 -1.93
N ASP A 93 -3.53 12.00 -0.68
CA ASP A 93 -2.59 11.04 -0.10
C ASP A 93 -3.29 9.69 0.19
N LEU A 94 -2.50 8.62 0.20
CA LEU A 94 -3.00 7.27 0.32
C LEU A 94 -2.44 6.54 1.55
N VAL A 95 -3.24 5.64 2.09
CA VAL A 95 -2.84 4.68 3.12
C VAL A 95 -3.16 3.25 2.69
N VAL A 96 -2.43 2.29 3.26
CA VAL A 96 -2.74 0.87 3.14
C VAL A 96 -3.28 0.36 4.47
N ILE A 97 -4.38 -0.37 4.42
CA ILE A 97 -4.91 -1.08 5.58
C ILE A 97 -4.59 -2.57 5.44
N GLY A 98 -3.81 -3.09 6.37
CA GLY A 98 -3.33 -4.47 6.38
C GLY A 98 -3.89 -5.32 7.52
N GLY A 99 -3.77 -6.63 7.38
CA GLY A 99 -4.07 -7.58 8.44
C GLY A 99 -2.84 -7.96 9.26
N LYS A 100 -2.84 -9.19 9.78
CA LYS A 100 -1.73 -9.72 10.59
C LYS A 100 -0.49 -10.00 9.75
N GLU A 101 0.68 -9.83 10.37
CA GLU A 101 2.00 -10.13 9.80
C GLU A 101 2.22 -9.49 8.42
N TYR A 102 1.83 -8.22 8.29
CA TYR A 102 1.98 -7.49 7.04
C TYR A 102 3.45 -7.44 6.60
N GLY A 103 3.70 -7.87 5.36
CA GLY A 103 5.04 -7.88 4.78
C GLY A 103 5.89 -9.10 5.14
N THR A 104 5.30 -10.18 5.66
CA THR A 104 6.02 -11.45 5.90
C THR A 104 6.57 -12.04 4.59
N GLY A 105 7.57 -12.90 4.69
CA GLY A 105 8.23 -13.57 3.56
C GLY A 105 9.66 -13.10 3.34
N SER A 106 10.14 -13.17 2.09
CA SER A 106 11.51 -12.77 1.76
C SER A 106 11.74 -11.27 1.98
N SER A 107 12.92 -10.92 2.51
CA SER A 107 13.30 -9.52 2.63
C SER A 107 13.41 -8.87 1.24
N ARG A 108 12.53 -7.93 0.97
CA ARG A 108 12.46 -7.20 -0.30
C ARG A 108 12.22 -5.71 -0.04
N ASP A 109 13.27 -4.92 -0.19
CA ASP A 109 13.19 -3.46 -0.09
C ASP A 109 12.25 -2.85 -1.14
N TRP A 110 12.13 -3.46 -2.33
CA TRP A 110 11.15 -3.05 -3.35
C TRP A 110 9.69 -3.11 -2.85
N ALA A 111 9.35 -3.96 -1.89
CA ALA A 111 8.02 -3.95 -1.29
C ALA A 111 7.72 -2.61 -0.59
N ALA A 112 8.70 -2.05 0.11
CA ALA A 112 8.57 -0.72 0.73
C ALA A 112 8.80 0.42 -0.27
N LYS A 113 9.82 0.30 -1.15
CA LYS A 113 10.13 1.31 -2.16
C LYS A 113 8.99 1.51 -3.15
N GLY A 114 8.39 0.43 -3.66
CA GLY A 114 7.24 0.50 -4.56
C GLY A 114 6.04 1.18 -3.87
N THR A 115 5.77 0.82 -2.63
CA THR A 115 4.74 1.45 -1.79
C THR A 115 4.96 2.96 -1.68
N LYS A 116 6.21 3.39 -1.43
CA LYS A 116 6.57 4.83 -1.40
C LYS A 116 6.37 5.52 -2.74
N LEU A 117 6.79 4.89 -3.83
CA LEU A 117 6.66 5.45 -5.18
C LEU A 117 5.19 5.63 -5.58
N LEU A 118 4.31 4.77 -5.12
CA LEU A 118 2.86 4.92 -5.28
C LEU A 118 2.27 6.08 -4.44
N GLY A 119 3.06 6.73 -3.58
CA GLY A 119 2.61 7.86 -2.80
C GLY A 119 1.87 7.50 -1.51
N ILE A 120 1.99 6.26 -1.07
CA ILE A 120 1.42 5.81 0.20
C ILE A 120 2.23 6.41 1.36
N LYS A 121 1.54 7.04 2.30
CA LYS A 121 2.15 7.76 3.44
C LYS A 121 2.22 6.92 4.71
N ALA A 122 1.26 6.03 4.89
CA ALA A 122 1.20 5.16 6.06
C ALA A 122 0.65 3.79 5.71
N VAL A 123 1.04 2.80 6.50
CA VAL A 123 0.43 1.47 6.51
C VAL A 123 -0.12 1.24 7.91
N ILE A 124 -1.42 0.94 8.02
CA ILE A 124 -2.09 0.62 9.28
C ILE A 124 -2.44 -0.86 9.24
N ALA A 125 -1.83 -1.66 10.11
CA ALA A 125 -1.98 -3.11 10.09
C ALA A 125 -2.22 -3.70 11.49
N GLU A 126 -2.73 -4.93 11.55
CA GLU A 126 -2.91 -5.65 12.81
C GLU A 126 -1.57 -6.06 13.43
N SER A 127 -0.57 -6.37 12.62
CA SER A 127 0.84 -6.56 13.00
C SER A 127 1.74 -6.50 11.78
N PHE A 128 3.04 -6.33 12.00
CA PHE A 128 4.05 -6.23 10.94
C PHE A 128 5.10 -7.32 11.08
N GLU A 129 5.60 -7.80 9.96
CA GLU A 129 6.87 -8.49 9.91
C GLU A 129 8.00 -7.45 10.15
N ARG A 130 8.99 -7.85 10.97
CA ARG A 130 10.03 -6.95 11.50
C ARG A 130 10.84 -6.25 10.42
N ILE A 131 11.33 -6.99 9.42
CA ILE A 131 12.21 -6.44 8.38
C ILE A 131 11.42 -5.51 7.47
N HIS A 132 10.22 -5.90 7.07
CA HIS A 132 9.37 -5.06 6.23
C HIS A 132 8.96 -3.78 6.94
N ARG A 133 8.65 -3.84 8.24
CA ARG A 133 8.39 -2.66 9.07
C ARG A 133 9.56 -1.68 9.03
N SER A 134 10.79 -2.18 9.25
CA SER A 134 11.99 -1.33 9.18
C SER A 134 12.22 -0.75 7.78
N ASN A 135 11.94 -1.52 6.73
CA ASN A 135 12.02 -1.03 5.35
C ASN A 135 10.99 0.08 5.06
N LEU A 136 9.78 -0.03 5.60
CA LEU A 136 8.76 1.03 5.49
C LEU A 136 9.25 2.33 6.11
N ILE A 137 9.81 2.28 7.32
CA ILE A 137 10.39 3.44 8.01
C ILE A 137 11.53 4.03 7.18
N GLY A 138 12.47 3.19 6.72
CA GLY A 138 13.59 3.64 5.90
C GLY A 138 13.17 4.30 4.58
N MET A 139 11.98 4.02 4.08
CA MET A 139 11.38 4.68 2.91
C MET A 139 10.50 5.87 3.29
N GLY A 140 10.40 6.22 4.57
CA GLY A 140 9.57 7.33 5.06
C GLY A 140 8.08 7.04 4.98
N ILE A 141 7.67 5.81 5.21
CA ILE A 141 6.27 5.37 5.34
C ILE A 141 6.02 5.06 6.81
N LEU A 142 4.99 5.68 7.39
CA LEU A 142 4.64 5.52 8.79
C LEU A 142 3.94 4.18 9.04
N PRO A 143 4.53 3.24 9.80
CA PRO A 143 3.86 2.02 10.19
C PRO A 143 3.05 2.24 11.48
N LEU A 144 1.74 2.05 11.41
CA LEU A 144 0.82 2.13 12.54
C LEU A 144 0.18 0.77 12.79
N GLN A 145 0.12 0.35 14.03
CA GLN A 145 -0.48 -0.92 14.41
C GLN A 145 -1.80 -0.68 15.15
N PHE A 146 -2.83 -1.38 14.74
CA PHE A 146 -4.06 -1.44 15.52
C PHE A 146 -3.77 -1.98 16.92
N ILE A 147 -4.33 -1.35 17.94
CA ILE A 147 -4.23 -1.78 19.34
C ILE A 147 -5.57 -2.31 19.81
N GLU A 148 -5.54 -3.07 20.89
CA GLU A 148 -6.70 -3.75 21.44
C GLU A 148 -7.33 -4.69 20.38
N ASP A 149 -8.62 -4.87 20.41
CA ASP A 149 -9.36 -5.69 19.43
C ASP A 149 -9.81 -4.90 18.19
N VAL A 150 -9.14 -3.77 17.89
CA VAL A 150 -9.46 -2.93 16.74
C VAL A 150 -8.84 -3.50 15.48
N ASN A 151 -9.62 -3.66 14.44
CA ASN A 151 -9.16 -4.07 13.13
C ASN A 151 -10.12 -3.58 12.02
N ARG A 152 -9.72 -3.75 10.76
CA ARG A 152 -10.52 -3.29 9.62
C ARG A 152 -11.94 -3.84 9.55
N LYS A 153 -12.15 -5.08 10.08
CA LYS A 153 -13.47 -5.73 10.02
C LYS A 153 -14.44 -5.15 11.04
N ASN A 154 -14.01 -4.98 12.29
CA ASN A 154 -14.89 -4.39 13.30
C ASN A 154 -15.07 -2.87 13.11
N LEU A 155 -14.13 -2.21 12.42
CA LEU A 155 -14.29 -0.85 11.93
C LEU A 155 -15.16 -0.77 10.67
N LYS A 156 -15.49 -1.90 10.03
CA LYS A 156 -16.28 -1.99 8.79
C LYS A 156 -15.70 -1.13 7.65
N LEU A 157 -14.37 -1.11 7.52
CA LEU A 157 -13.70 -0.33 6.48
C LEU A 157 -13.95 -0.98 5.11
N ILE A 158 -14.39 -0.19 4.16
CA ILE A 158 -14.66 -0.59 2.76
C ILE A 158 -13.78 0.14 1.74
N GLY A 159 -13.04 1.17 2.19
CA GLY A 159 -12.10 1.94 1.37
C GLY A 159 -12.62 3.29 0.90
N SER A 160 -13.87 3.65 1.22
CA SER A 160 -14.44 4.98 0.93
C SER A 160 -14.14 6.01 2.02
N GLU A 161 -13.54 5.57 3.12
CA GLU A 161 -13.29 6.40 4.29
C GLU A 161 -12.14 7.39 4.02
N LEU A 162 -12.24 8.57 4.60
CA LEU A 162 -11.13 9.50 4.72
C LEU A 162 -10.39 9.22 6.03
N ILE A 163 -9.09 9.00 5.90
CA ILE A 163 -8.21 8.68 7.03
C ILE A 163 -7.33 9.89 7.31
N SER A 164 -7.38 10.39 8.53
CA SER A 164 -6.50 11.46 9.02
C SER A 164 -5.66 10.96 10.19
N ILE A 165 -4.35 11.14 10.09
CA ILE A 165 -3.42 10.81 11.16
C ILE A 165 -3.14 12.10 11.92
N LEU A 166 -3.52 12.17 13.18
CA LEU A 166 -3.56 13.42 13.95
C LEU A 166 -2.30 13.63 14.79
N ASN A 167 -1.92 14.90 14.94
CA ASN A 167 -0.87 15.36 15.87
C ASN A 167 0.53 14.80 15.58
N ILE A 168 0.84 14.54 14.31
CA ILE A 168 2.16 14.07 13.89
C ILE A 168 3.06 15.19 13.35
N GLU A 169 2.58 16.43 13.28
CA GLU A 169 3.29 17.59 12.72
C GLU A 169 4.54 17.94 13.55
N LYS A 170 4.53 17.61 14.83
CA LYS A 170 5.66 17.83 15.74
C LYS A 170 6.64 16.66 15.79
N GLY A 171 6.44 15.67 14.92
CA GLY A 171 7.13 14.39 14.94
C GLY A 171 6.43 13.36 15.83
N VAL A 172 6.96 12.15 15.80
CA VAL A 172 6.52 11.01 16.64
C VAL A 172 7.74 10.48 17.37
N ASN A 173 7.53 9.94 18.58
CA ASN A 173 8.57 9.19 19.28
C ASN A 173 8.37 7.68 19.08
N PRO A 174 9.41 6.88 19.35
CA PRO A 174 9.28 5.43 19.33
C PRO A 174 8.14 4.95 20.23
N SER A 175 7.30 4.09 19.66
CA SER A 175 6.15 3.48 20.36
C SER A 175 5.08 4.45 20.88
N ASP A 176 5.02 5.66 20.34
CA ASP A 176 3.94 6.60 20.67
C ASP A 176 2.57 6.06 20.25
N GLU A 177 1.56 6.37 21.05
CA GLU A 177 0.17 6.24 20.60
C GLU A 177 -0.18 7.38 19.66
N VAL A 178 -0.65 7.02 18.45
CA VAL A 178 -1.08 7.96 17.40
C VAL A 178 -2.57 7.82 17.19
N THR A 179 -3.27 8.95 17.20
CA THR A 179 -4.70 8.98 16.91
C THR A 179 -4.96 8.99 15.43
N VAL A 180 -5.76 8.05 14.96
CA VAL A 180 -6.27 7.99 13.60
C VAL A 180 -7.75 8.32 13.60
N GLU A 181 -8.13 9.33 12.83
CA GLU A 181 -9.52 9.72 12.61
C GLU A 181 -10.01 9.12 11.30
N ILE A 182 -11.14 8.46 11.37
CA ILE A 182 -11.81 7.79 10.26
C ILE A 182 -13.13 8.50 10.02
N LYS A 183 -13.28 9.12 8.87
CA LYS A 183 -14.55 9.73 8.45
C LYS A 183 -15.20 8.84 7.40
N TYR A 184 -16.33 8.29 7.75
CA TYR A 184 -17.14 7.42 6.88
C TYR A 184 -17.95 8.22 5.87
N ALA A 185 -18.37 7.57 4.79
CA ALA A 185 -19.24 8.18 3.77
C ALA A 185 -20.60 8.65 4.35
N SER A 186 -21.07 8.04 5.44
CA SER A 186 -22.24 8.48 6.19
C SER A 186 -22.09 9.84 6.89
N GLY A 187 -20.86 10.35 6.98
CA GLY A 187 -20.50 11.53 7.76
C GLY A 187 -20.11 11.20 9.21
N GLU A 188 -20.29 9.97 9.66
CA GLU A 188 -19.80 9.52 10.97
C GLU A 188 -18.29 9.68 11.07
N ILE A 189 -17.81 10.13 12.21
CA ILE A 189 -16.37 10.26 12.52
C ILE A 189 -16.06 9.38 13.71
N LYS A 190 -15.08 8.50 13.54
CA LYS A 190 -14.56 7.64 14.60
C LYS A 190 -13.07 7.91 14.80
N LYS A 191 -12.65 8.05 16.05
CA LYS A 191 -11.24 8.16 16.43
C LYS A 191 -10.80 6.87 17.09
N ILE A 192 -9.67 6.34 16.64
CA ILE A 192 -9.04 5.16 17.22
C ILE A 192 -7.61 5.49 17.61
N LYS A 193 -7.08 4.74 18.57
CA LYS A 193 -5.66 4.74 18.91
C LYS A 193 -4.94 3.68 18.10
N THR A 194 -3.76 4.01 17.67
CA THR A 194 -2.82 3.07 17.01
C THR A 194 -1.45 3.22 17.66
N LEU A 195 -0.64 2.18 17.59
CA LEU A 195 0.73 2.21 18.04
C LEU A 195 1.66 2.57 16.87
N CYS A 196 2.47 3.61 17.04
CA CYS A 196 3.55 3.91 16.11
C CYS A 196 4.62 2.83 16.21
N ARG A 197 4.88 2.13 15.11
CA ARG A 197 5.84 1.03 15.06
C ARG A 197 7.22 1.47 14.59
N ILE A 198 7.62 2.67 14.95
CA ILE A 198 9.02 3.07 15.09
C ILE A 198 9.42 2.61 16.49
N ASP A 199 10.26 1.58 16.58
CA ASP A 199 10.50 0.89 17.85
C ASP A 199 11.74 1.44 18.57
N THR A 200 12.62 2.15 17.85
CA THR A 200 13.87 2.70 18.40
C THR A 200 14.15 4.12 17.92
N LYS A 201 14.94 4.88 18.71
CA LYS A 201 15.39 6.23 18.30
C LYS A 201 16.26 6.24 17.04
N ASN A 202 16.95 5.14 16.75
CA ASN A 202 17.80 5.04 15.56
C ASN A 202 17.00 4.87 14.25
N GLU A 203 15.70 4.60 14.35
CA GLU A 203 14.80 4.48 13.21
C GLU A 203 14.08 5.82 12.87
N LEU A 204 14.21 6.84 13.73
CA LEU A 204 13.76 8.20 13.48
C LEU A 204 14.72 8.94 12.57
#